data_b404867893a81e2253259baaf7524e9f
#
_entry.id   b404867893a81e2253259baaf7524e9f
#
_cell.length_a   1.000
_cell.length_b   1.000
_cell.length_c   1.000
_cell.angle_alpha   90.00
_cell.angle_beta   90.00
_cell.angle_gamma   90.00
#
_symmetry.space_group_name_H-M   'P 1'
#
loop_
_entity.id
_entity.type
_entity.pdbx_description
1 polymer ?
#
loop_
_entity_poly.entity_id
_entity_poly.type
_entity_poly.pdbx_seq_one_letter_code
_entity_poly.pdbx_strand_id
1 'polypeptide(L)'
;NGKHFAWFEVAKAFASKGYYPLCLHVNAKFAGAAQNRPRFIMLALREDIFKSFKANVTEEVFLSKLTKIESFFISELNGEATLPFEHLDYYDIEKHTEFFETDILSPLYQYKNSNSWFSVKDAIHDLREGGFRSKNNAYPKYLNKTFRSLIKTIVPHDSSQNNAPRLNSPKVRMRF
;
A
#
# COMPACT_ATOMS: atom_id res chain seq x y z
N ASN A 1 23.13 22.82 -2.29
CA ASN A 1 22.98 21.36 -2.07
C ASN A 1 21.50 21.02 -2.16
N GLY A 2 21.03 20.69 -3.38
CA GLY A 2 19.65 20.25 -3.61
C GLY A 2 19.40 18.95 -2.86
N LYS A 3 18.30 18.87 -2.09
CA LYS A 3 17.87 17.61 -1.49
C LYS A 3 17.45 16.68 -2.64
N HIS A 4 18.17 15.60 -2.84
CA HIS A 4 17.76 14.55 -3.78
C HIS A 4 16.74 13.64 -3.09
N PHE A 5 15.57 13.54 -3.69
CA PHE A 5 14.53 12.62 -3.25
C PHE A 5 14.59 11.36 -4.14
N ALA A 6 15.02 10.25 -3.58
CA ALA A 6 15.19 8.99 -4.31
C ALA A 6 13.92 8.57 -5.09
N TRP A 7 12.73 8.76 -4.51
CA TRP A 7 11.47 8.45 -5.18
C TRP A 7 11.24 9.30 -6.43
N PHE A 8 11.66 10.58 -6.41
CA PHE A 8 11.49 11.50 -7.53
C PHE A 8 12.45 11.15 -8.68
N GLU A 9 13.70 10.80 -8.38
CA GLU A 9 14.65 10.33 -9.39
C GLU A 9 14.20 9.03 -10.05
N VAL A 10 13.59 8.13 -9.29
CA VAL A 10 12.99 6.91 -9.84
C VAL A 10 11.78 7.24 -10.73
N ALA A 11 10.94 8.19 -10.31
CA ALA A 11 9.80 8.65 -11.13
C ALA A 11 10.26 9.25 -12.47
N LYS A 12 11.31 10.08 -12.46
CA LYS A 12 11.94 10.62 -13.68
C LYS A 12 12.47 9.52 -14.59
N ALA A 13 13.15 8.53 -14.01
CA ALA A 13 13.66 7.39 -14.77
C ALA A 13 12.53 6.59 -15.44
N PHE A 14 11.38 6.42 -14.78
CA PHE A 14 10.20 5.80 -15.39
C PHE A 14 9.60 6.68 -16.49
N ALA A 15 9.45 7.99 -16.24
CA ALA A 15 8.92 8.92 -17.22
C ALA A 15 9.76 8.95 -18.49
N SER A 16 11.10 8.98 -18.37
CA SER A 16 12.02 8.93 -19.53
C SER A 16 11.92 7.64 -20.35
N LYS A 17 11.29 6.59 -19.81
CA LYS A 17 11.03 5.30 -20.48
C LYS A 17 9.58 5.14 -20.95
N GLY A 18 8.78 6.21 -20.95
CA GLY A 18 7.40 6.17 -21.42
C GLY A 18 6.38 5.68 -20.39
N TYR A 19 6.69 5.76 -19.08
CA TYR A 19 5.79 5.37 -18.03
C TYR A 19 5.33 6.56 -17.19
N TYR A 20 4.05 6.57 -16.83
CA TYR A 20 3.43 7.58 -15.99
C TYR A 20 3.46 7.14 -14.52
N PRO A 21 4.25 7.79 -13.64
CA PRO A 21 4.42 7.36 -12.26
C PRO A 21 3.32 7.92 -11.35
N LEU A 22 2.54 7.05 -10.72
CA LEU A 22 1.66 7.38 -9.60
C LEU A 22 2.33 6.96 -8.30
N CYS A 23 2.60 7.92 -7.42
CA CYS A 23 3.31 7.72 -6.17
C CYS A 23 2.36 7.75 -4.99
N LEU A 24 2.30 6.66 -4.21
CA LEU A 24 1.42 6.50 -3.06
C LEU A 24 2.24 6.21 -1.80
N HIS A 25 1.87 6.85 -0.69
CA HIS A 25 2.34 6.49 0.64
C HIS A 25 1.15 5.91 1.42
N VAL A 26 1.13 4.59 1.54
CA VAL A 26 0.02 3.84 2.12
C VAL A 26 0.40 3.18 3.43
N ASN A 27 -0.60 2.82 4.23
CA ASN A 27 -0.39 2.05 5.44
C ASN A 27 -1.42 0.91 5.51
N ALA A 28 -0.94 -0.29 5.67
CA ALA A 28 -1.73 -1.51 5.64
C ALA A 28 -2.87 -1.55 6.69
N LYS A 29 -2.74 -0.79 7.80
CA LYS A 29 -3.81 -0.68 8.83
C LYS A 29 -5.13 -0.19 8.24
N PHE A 30 -5.09 0.74 7.27
CA PHE A 30 -6.28 1.30 6.63
C PHE A 30 -6.97 0.31 5.69
N ALA A 31 -6.25 -0.68 5.20
CA ALA A 31 -6.79 -1.79 4.41
C ALA A 31 -7.19 -3.01 5.27
N GLY A 32 -7.15 -2.88 6.61
CA GLY A 32 -7.57 -3.92 7.55
C GLY A 32 -6.48 -4.92 7.93
N ALA A 33 -5.22 -4.65 7.60
CA ALA A 33 -4.13 -5.46 8.12
C ALA A 33 -3.84 -5.11 9.59
N ALA A 34 -3.63 -6.13 10.43
CA ALA A 34 -3.24 -5.96 11.82
C ALA A 34 -1.77 -5.54 11.95
N GLN A 35 -1.39 -4.53 11.20
CA GLN A 35 -0.01 -4.05 11.14
C GLN A 35 0.03 -2.54 10.84
N ASN A 36 0.68 -1.77 11.70
CA ASN A 36 0.99 -0.37 11.43
C ASN A 36 2.32 -0.28 10.69
N ARG A 37 2.27 -0.36 9.35
CA ARG A 37 3.47 -0.38 8.52
C ARG A 37 3.28 0.47 7.27
N PRO A 38 3.73 1.74 7.30
CA PRO A 38 3.69 2.60 6.13
C PRO A 38 4.61 2.06 5.02
N ARG A 39 4.18 2.25 3.78
CA ARG A 39 4.90 1.86 2.57
C ARG A 39 4.74 2.91 1.49
N PHE A 40 5.85 3.22 0.84
CA PHE A 40 5.82 3.93 -0.42
C PHE A 40 5.63 2.91 -1.56
N ILE A 41 4.68 3.20 -2.44
CA ILE A 41 4.36 2.39 -3.62
C ILE A 41 4.39 3.31 -4.83
N MET A 42 5.08 2.91 -5.87
CA MET A 42 5.05 3.58 -7.17
C MET A 42 4.40 2.65 -8.19
N LEU A 43 3.32 3.12 -8.80
CA LEU A 43 2.67 2.48 -9.92
C LEU A 43 3.09 3.22 -11.19
N ALA A 44 3.87 2.57 -12.05
CA ALA A 44 4.31 3.15 -13.30
C ALA A 44 3.50 2.52 -14.45
N LEU A 45 2.57 3.30 -15.00
CA LEU A 45 1.68 2.86 -16.07
C LEU A 45 2.28 3.22 -17.43
N ARG A 46 2.32 2.25 -18.35
CA ARG A 46 2.71 2.49 -19.73
C ARG A 46 1.72 3.47 -20.38
N GLU A 47 2.20 4.29 -21.31
CA GLU A 47 1.44 5.40 -21.89
C GLU A 47 0.05 5.01 -22.42
N ASP A 48 -0.05 3.92 -23.19
CA ASP A 48 -1.32 3.46 -23.74
C ASP A 48 -2.32 3.03 -22.65
N ILE A 49 -1.82 2.36 -21.61
CA ILE A 49 -2.62 1.96 -20.45
C ILE A 49 -3.05 3.18 -19.65
N PHE A 50 -2.15 4.15 -19.43
CA PHE A 50 -2.46 5.37 -18.71
C PHE A 50 -3.54 6.18 -19.42
N LYS A 51 -3.42 6.39 -20.75
CA LYS A 51 -4.40 7.13 -21.54
C LYS A 51 -5.77 6.45 -21.53
N SER A 52 -5.81 5.14 -21.73
CA SER A 52 -7.05 4.35 -21.64
C SER A 52 -7.67 4.42 -20.26
N PHE A 53 -6.87 4.30 -19.20
CA PHE A 53 -7.33 4.40 -17.83
C PHE A 53 -7.90 5.78 -17.53
N LYS A 54 -7.15 6.86 -17.84
CA LYS A 54 -7.57 8.24 -17.63
C LYS A 54 -8.90 8.56 -18.34
N ALA A 55 -9.10 8.06 -19.55
CA ALA A 55 -10.33 8.28 -20.33
C ALA A 55 -11.58 7.63 -19.68
N ASN A 56 -11.40 6.62 -18.81
CA ASN A 56 -12.50 5.95 -18.13
C ASN A 56 -12.71 6.42 -16.69
N VAL A 57 -11.87 7.31 -16.16
CA VAL A 57 -12.04 7.89 -14.82
C VAL A 57 -13.04 9.02 -14.87
N THR A 58 -14.09 8.94 -14.06
CA THR A 58 -15.14 9.95 -13.96
C THR A 58 -15.03 10.82 -12.70
N GLU A 59 -14.30 10.36 -11.69
CA GLU A 59 -14.12 11.06 -10.43
C GLU A 59 -13.13 12.22 -10.59
N GLU A 60 -13.61 13.45 -10.38
CA GLU A 60 -12.85 14.69 -10.57
C GLU A 60 -11.57 14.73 -9.73
N VAL A 61 -11.65 14.30 -8.47
CA VAL A 61 -10.49 14.23 -7.55
C VAL A 61 -9.41 13.32 -8.13
N PHE A 62 -9.78 12.14 -8.62
CA PHE A 62 -8.82 11.21 -9.20
C PHE A 62 -8.25 11.73 -10.52
N LEU A 63 -9.12 12.27 -11.38
CA LEU A 63 -8.75 12.81 -12.68
C LEU A 63 -7.76 13.99 -12.56
N SER A 64 -7.94 14.85 -11.54
CA SER A 64 -7.01 15.98 -11.28
C SER A 64 -5.59 15.48 -10.97
N LYS A 65 -5.46 14.36 -10.24
CA LYS A 65 -4.16 13.76 -9.93
C LYS A 65 -3.52 13.12 -11.15
N LEU A 66 -4.31 12.44 -11.99
CA LEU A 66 -3.82 11.89 -13.26
C LEU A 66 -3.34 13.00 -14.21
N THR A 67 -4.04 14.13 -14.23
CA THR A 67 -3.63 15.29 -15.05
C THR A 67 -2.30 15.87 -14.56
N LYS A 68 -2.07 15.95 -13.25
CA LYS A 68 -0.77 16.36 -12.69
C LYS A 68 0.36 15.40 -13.09
N ILE A 69 0.10 14.09 -13.05
CA ILE A 69 1.07 13.06 -13.48
C ILE A 69 1.39 13.20 -14.98
N GLU A 70 0.38 13.47 -15.80
CA GLU A 70 0.57 13.70 -17.25
C GLU A 70 1.42 14.96 -17.52
N SER A 71 1.15 16.05 -16.79
CA SER A 71 1.96 17.28 -16.88
C SER A 71 3.41 17.03 -16.48
N PHE A 72 3.65 16.27 -15.41
CA PHE A 72 5.00 15.85 -15.01
C PHE A 72 5.70 15.05 -16.11
N PHE A 73 5.00 14.08 -16.71
CA PHE A 73 5.56 13.26 -17.78
C PHE A 73 6.01 14.12 -18.97
N ILE A 74 5.18 15.09 -19.38
CA ILE A 74 5.50 16.02 -20.46
C ILE A 74 6.70 16.89 -20.08
N SER A 75 6.73 17.45 -18.86
CA SER A 75 7.85 18.27 -18.37
C SER A 75 9.17 17.49 -18.33
N GLU A 76 9.13 16.19 -17.96
CA GLU A 76 10.33 15.35 -17.96
C GLU A 76 10.83 15.10 -19.38
N LEU A 77 9.93 14.84 -20.36
CA LEU A 77 10.31 14.67 -21.76
C LEU A 77 10.95 15.94 -22.35
N ASN A 78 10.52 17.12 -21.88
CA ASN A 78 11.08 18.41 -22.28
C ASN A 78 12.36 18.79 -21.51
N GLY A 79 12.77 17.99 -20.54
CA GLY A 79 13.92 18.29 -19.67
C GLY A 79 13.65 19.39 -18.62
N GLU A 80 12.39 19.68 -18.31
CA GLU A 80 11.95 20.74 -17.40
C GLU A 80 11.68 20.28 -15.98
N ALA A 81 11.45 18.98 -15.77
CA ALA A 81 11.08 18.40 -14.48
C ALA A 81 12.28 18.31 -13.51
N THR A 82 12.62 19.40 -12.87
CA THR A 82 13.82 19.52 -12.03
C THR A 82 13.52 19.44 -10.53
N LEU A 83 12.29 19.77 -10.10
CA LEU A 83 11.92 19.89 -8.70
C LEU A 83 10.78 18.92 -8.31
N PRO A 84 10.94 18.16 -7.23
CA PRO A 84 9.85 17.39 -6.66
C PRO A 84 8.78 18.32 -6.05
N PHE A 85 7.55 17.84 -5.90
CA PHE A 85 6.36 18.54 -5.39
C PHE A 85 5.84 19.67 -6.29
N GLU A 86 6.66 20.30 -7.11
CA GLU A 86 6.23 21.27 -8.09
C GLU A 86 5.60 20.57 -9.31
N HIS A 87 6.30 19.59 -9.87
CA HIS A 87 5.87 18.86 -11.05
C HIS A 87 5.18 17.53 -10.72
N LEU A 88 5.66 16.81 -9.71
CA LEU A 88 5.09 15.55 -9.24
C LEU A 88 5.03 15.53 -7.72
N ASP A 89 3.96 14.96 -7.18
CA ASP A 89 3.76 14.75 -5.76
C ASP A 89 3.56 13.27 -5.44
N TYR A 90 3.71 12.88 -4.17
CA TYR A 90 3.23 11.61 -3.69
C TYR A 90 2.00 11.81 -2.82
N TYR A 91 1.05 10.89 -2.92
CA TYR A 91 -0.21 10.98 -2.19
C TYR A 91 -0.15 10.10 -0.94
N ASP A 92 -0.18 10.77 0.21
CA ASP A 92 -0.13 10.16 1.53
C ASP A 92 -1.55 9.84 2.02
N ILE A 93 -1.80 8.61 2.44
CA ILE A 93 -3.12 8.12 2.84
C ILE A 93 -3.68 8.85 4.08
N GLU A 94 -2.84 9.43 4.92
CA GLU A 94 -3.27 10.18 6.10
C GLU A 94 -3.52 11.68 5.81
N LYS A 95 -2.97 12.19 4.70
CA LYS A 95 -3.04 13.61 4.32
C LYS A 95 -3.99 13.88 3.16
N HIS A 96 -4.07 12.95 2.21
CA HIS A 96 -4.86 13.11 0.98
C HIS A 96 -6.06 12.16 0.99
N THR A 97 -6.83 12.20 2.07
CA THR A 97 -7.94 11.26 2.34
C THR A 97 -8.97 11.23 1.22
N GLU A 98 -9.32 12.39 0.66
CA GLU A 98 -10.26 12.50 -0.47
C GLU A 98 -9.84 11.64 -1.67
N PHE A 99 -8.55 11.60 -1.95
CA PHE A 99 -8.01 10.78 -3.05
C PHE A 99 -8.14 9.29 -2.78
N PHE A 100 -7.95 8.88 -1.52
CA PHE A 100 -8.12 7.48 -1.11
C PHE A 100 -9.57 7.07 -0.87
N GLU A 101 -10.50 8.02 -0.84
CA GLU A 101 -11.95 7.77 -0.75
C GLU A 101 -12.60 7.52 -2.11
N THR A 102 -11.89 7.76 -3.21
CA THR A 102 -12.35 7.43 -4.56
C THR A 102 -12.61 5.93 -4.71
N ASP A 103 -13.52 5.54 -5.58
CA ASP A 103 -13.89 4.13 -5.81
C ASP A 103 -12.69 3.25 -6.13
N ILE A 104 -11.71 3.81 -6.84
CA ILE A 104 -10.49 3.11 -7.27
C ILE A 104 -9.58 2.79 -6.08
N LEU A 105 -9.41 3.72 -5.12
CA LEU A 105 -8.47 3.57 -4.00
C LEU A 105 -9.15 3.23 -2.68
N SER A 106 -10.48 3.31 -2.59
CA SER A 106 -11.24 2.99 -1.38
C SER A 106 -10.95 1.60 -0.78
N PRO A 107 -10.60 0.56 -1.55
CA PRO A 107 -10.16 -0.71 -0.98
C PRO A 107 -8.92 -0.61 -0.09
N LEU A 108 -8.06 0.40 -0.30
CA LEU A 108 -6.88 0.68 0.54
C LEU A 108 -7.22 1.50 1.79
N TYR A 109 -8.43 2.11 1.85
CA TYR A 109 -8.84 3.07 2.89
C TYR A 109 -10.16 2.71 3.55
N GLN A 110 -10.42 1.42 3.78
CA GLN A 110 -11.67 0.91 4.38
C GLN A 110 -11.80 1.23 5.87
N TYR A 111 -10.70 1.28 6.61
CA TYR A 111 -10.64 1.46 8.06
C TYR A 111 -10.12 2.85 8.42
N LYS A 112 -10.98 3.85 8.34
CA LYS A 112 -10.62 5.26 8.53
C LYS A 112 -10.32 5.61 9.98
N ASN A 113 -11.00 4.97 10.93
CA ASN A 113 -10.95 5.29 12.34
C ASN A 113 -10.07 4.33 13.13
N SER A 114 -9.28 4.86 14.07
CA SER A 114 -8.40 4.05 14.94
C SER A 114 -9.14 2.94 15.71
N ASN A 115 -10.40 3.16 16.07
CA ASN A 115 -11.23 2.17 16.76
C ASN A 115 -11.62 0.97 15.88
N SER A 116 -11.47 1.10 14.56
CA SER A 116 -11.77 0.04 13.59
C SER A 116 -10.53 -0.75 13.17
N TRP A 117 -9.32 -0.34 13.58
CA TRP A 117 -8.10 -1.02 13.21
C TRP A 117 -7.90 -2.32 13.98
N PHE A 118 -7.46 -3.34 13.28
CA PHE A 118 -7.06 -4.59 13.91
C PHE A 118 -5.68 -4.47 14.54
N SER A 119 -5.57 -4.93 15.77
CA SER A 119 -4.30 -5.07 16.47
C SER A 119 -3.61 -6.39 16.14
N VAL A 120 -2.32 -6.49 16.43
CA VAL A 120 -1.59 -7.77 16.37
C VAL A 120 -2.24 -8.81 17.29
N LYS A 121 -2.78 -8.36 18.45
CA LYS A 121 -3.53 -9.23 19.35
C LYS A 121 -4.74 -9.85 18.68
N ASP A 122 -5.53 -9.06 17.93
CA ASP A 122 -6.70 -9.57 17.22
C ASP A 122 -6.34 -10.60 16.15
N ALA A 123 -5.15 -10.47 15.56
CA ALA A 123 -4.70 -11.35 14.50
C ALA A 123 -4.16 -12.70 14.98
N ILE A 124 -3.53 -12.75 16.17
CA ILE A 124 -2.74 -13.92 16.58
C ILE A 124 -2.95 -14.38 18.03
N HIS A 125 -3.87 -13.76 18.81
CA HIS A 125 -4.02 -14.10 20.24
C HIS A 125 -4.46 -15.56 20.45
N ASP A 126 -5.22 -16.11 19.53
CA ASP A 126 -5.69 -17.49 19.53
C ASP A 126 -4.57 -18.52 19.32
N LEU A 127 -3.43 -18.09 18.77
CA LEU A 127 -2.24 -18.92 18.62
C LEU A 127 -1.44 -19.06 19.92
N ARG A 128 -1.73 -18.22 20.92
CA ARG A 128 -1.03 -18.22 22.22
C ARG A 128 -1.36 -19.43 23.06
N GLU A 129 -2.60 -19.92 22.99
CA GLU A 129 -3.12 -21.01 23.82
C GLU A 129 -3.18 -22.32 23.05
N GLY A 130 -2.05 -22.95 22.80
CA GLY A 130 -2.00 -24.30 22.18
C GLY A 130 -1.56 -24.31 20.70
N GLY A 131 -1.25 -23.18 20.11
CA GLY A 131 -0.67 -23.12 18.77
C GLY A 131 -1.65 -23.36 17.60
N PHE A 132 -2.95 -23.43 17.86
CA PHE A 132 -3.98 -23.64 16.85
C PHE A 132 -4.81 -22.38 16.61
N ARG A 133 -5.19 -22.14 15.37
CA ARG A 133 -6.10 -21.05 15.03
C ARG A 133 -7.52 -21.36 15.50
N SER A 134 -8.07 -20.50 16.31
CA SER A 134 -9.48 -20.58 16.71
C SER A 134 -10.41 -20.36 15.52
N LYS A 135 -11.42 -21.23 15.37
CA LYS A 135 -12.51 -21.03 14.40
C LYS A 135 -13.31 -19.75 14.65
N ASN A 136 -13.24 -19.22 15.87
CA ASN A 136 -14.00 -18.04 16.30
C ASN A 136 -13.22 -16.73 16.16
N ASN A 137 -11.93 -16.76 15.74
CA ASN A 137 -11.19 -15.54 15.51
C ASN A 137 -11.82 -14.73 14.36
N ALA A 138 -12.26 -13.52 14.67
CA ALA A 138 -12.95 -12.65 13.73
C ALA A 138 -12.03 -12.12 12.62
N TYR A 139 -10.74 -11.94 12.90
CA TYR A 139 -9.78 -11.38 11.94
C TYR A 139 -9.58 -12.25 10.70
N PRO A 140 -9.40 -13.57 10.76
CA PRO A 140 -9.38 -14.42 9.57
C PRO A 140 -10.68 -14.43 8.79
N LYS A 141 -11.84 -14.31 9.46
CA LYS A 141 -13.14 -14.21 8.78
C LYS A 141 -13.22 -12.94 7.94
N TYR A 142 -12.66 -11.88 8.44
CA TYR A 142 -12.60 -10.59 7.76
C TYR A 142 -11.68 -10.62 6.53
N LEU A 143 -10.44 -11.07 6.71
CA LEU A 143 -9.48 -11.24 5.59
C LEU A 143 -10.03 -12.18 4.51
N ASN A 144 -10.80 -13.19 4.90
CA ASN A 144 -11.45 -14.13 3.99
C ASN A 144 -12.41 -13.48 2.98
N LYS A 145 -13.00 -12.34 3.30
CA LYS A 145 -13.90 -11.67 2.37
C LYS A 145 -13.14 -11.09 1.16
N THR A 146 -11.93 -10.59 1.39
CA THR A 146 -11.11 -9.92 0.38
C THR A 146 -10.05 -10.84 -0.25
N PHE A 147 -9.51 -11.81 0.50
CA PHE A 147 -8.37 -12.65 0.07
C PHE A 147 -8.61 -14.16 0.28
N ARG A 148 -9.83 -14.61 0.11
CA ARG A 148 -10.27 -15.98 0.45
C ARG A 148 -9.40 -17.10 -0.17
N SER A 149 -8.95 -16.93 -1.40
CA SER A 149 -8.10 -17.89 -2.10
C SER A 149 -6.68 -17.93 -1.54
N LEU A 150 -6.10 -16.76 -1.27
CA LEU A 150 -4.75 -16.61 -0.71
C LEU A 150 -4.65 -17.16 0.72
N ILE A 151 -5.65 -16.90 1.55
CA ILE A 151 -5.63 -17.35 2.96
C ILE A 151 -5.84 -18.85 3.07
N LYS A 152 -6.66 -19.48 2.25
CA LYS A 152 -6.83 -20.94 2.20
C LYS A 152 -5.53 -21.67 1.88
N THR A 153 -4.66 -21.04 1.08
CA THR A 153 -3.38 -21.63 0.68
C THR A 153 -2.28 -21.41 1.74
N ILE A 154 -2.37 -20.31 2.51
CA ILE A 154 -1.31 -19.88 3.43
C ILE A 154 -1.50 -20.42 4.85
N VAL A 155 -2.72 -20.74 5.26
CA VAL A 155 -3.01 -21.24 6.62
C VAL A 155 -3.59 -22.66 6.52
N PRO A 156 -2.75 -23.68 6.45
CA PRO A 156 -3.21 -25.06 6.62
C PRO A 156 -3.88 -25.17 7.99
N HIS A 157 -5.02 -25.83 8.04
CA HIS A 157 -5.85 -26.02 9.22
C HIS A 157 -5.13 -26.75 10.38
N ASP A 158 -3.90 -27.20 10.15
CA ASP A 158 -3.21 -28.19 10.98
C ASP A 158 -1.74 -27.86 11.28
N SER A 159 -1.32 -26.60 11.23
CA SER A 159 0.09 -26.33 11.39
C SER A 159 0.46 -25.72 12.75
N SER A 160 0.45 -26.53 13.79
CA SER A 160 1.33 -26.34 14.97
C SER A 160 2.81 -26.12 14.56
N GLN A 161 3.22 -26.63 13.41
CA GLN A 161 4.57 -26.49 12.86
C GLN A 161 4.98 -25.05 12.53
N ASN A 162 4.06 -24.20 12.09
CA ASN A 162 4.35 -22.80 11.80
C ASN A 162 4.46 -21.91 13.06
N ASN A 163 4.04 -22.43 14.21
CA ASN A 163 4.13 -21.75 15.50
C ASN A 163 5.28 -22.25 16.37
N ALA A 164 6.10 -23.16 15.84
CA ALA A 164 7.30 -23.61 16.55
C ALA A 164 8.21 -22.41 16.88
N PRO A 165 8.65 -22.25 18.15
CA PRO A 165 9.55 -21.17 18.51
C PRO A 165 10.82 -21.24 17.67
N ARG A 166 11.13 -20.19 16.93
CA ARG A 166 12.43 -20.09 16.27
C ARG A 166 13.50 -19.92 17.34
N LEU A 167 14.52 -20.73 17.29
CA LEU A 167 15.74 -20.54 18.09
C LEU A 167 16.48 -19.31 17.54
N ASN A 168 16.11 -18.13 18.05
CA ASN A 168 16.81 -16.91 17.74
C ASN A 168 18.22 -16.90 18.34
N SER A 169 19.16 -16.28 17.66
CA SER A 169 20.51 -16.10 18.20
C SER A 169 20.46 -15.32 19.55
N PRO A 170 21.45 -15.47 20.44
CA PRO A 170 21.48 -14.72 21.69
C PRO A 170 21.34 -13.21 21.54
N LYS A 171 21.92 -12.63 20.46
CA LYS A 171 21.80 -11.20 20.12
C LYS A 171 20.35 -10.78 19.83
N VAL A 172 19.56 -11.63 19.22
CA VAL A 172 18.14 -11.35 18.92
C VAL A 172 17.30 -11.51 20.19
N ARG A 173 17.60 -12.50 21.04
CA ARG A 173 16.88 -12.70 22.31
C ARG A 173 17.06 -11.54 23.30
N MET A 174 18.19 -10.82 23.25
CA MET A 174 18.44 -9.66 24.09
C MET A 174 17.72 -8.38 23.65
N ARG A 175 17.05 -8.37 22.50
CA ARG A 175 16.28 -7.23 21.97
C ARG A 175 14.77 -7.31 22.24
N PHE A 176 14.32 -8.40 22.81
CA PHE A 176 12.95 -8.69 23.21
C PHE A 176 12.97 -9.21 24.64
#